data_ba54501df531cb02f8b4c7df2abf3236
#
_entry.id   ba54501df531cb02f8b4c7df2abf3236
#
_cell.length_a   1.000
_cell.length_b   1.000
_cell.length_c   1.000
_cell.angle_alpha   90.00
_cell.angle_beta   90.00
_cell.angle_gamma   90.00
#
_symmetry.space_group_name_H-M   'P 1'
#
loop_
_entity.id
_entity.type
_entity.pdbx_description
1 polymer ?
#
loop_
_entity_poly.entity_id
_entity_poly.type
_entity_poly.pdbx_seq_one_letter_code
_entity_poly.pdbx_strand_id
1 'polypeptide(L)'
;MNRKLLLFTLFTASTLATLAQGSNKAFAITSDGNADHVWMNIRQVDLGTGQVTKTIFQRSKNNFTLTDVNSKRAVDQTNSNPNIFMSKDYPTGSLVAAAAYDQRNNKLFFTPMRIGELRWVDLDVKNETPKFYTMTSEVLAFGNNSQMSADESNHITRMVIAADGNGYAMSNDGNHFIKFTTGKRPVITELGALLDDEKNGGISIHNKCSSWGGDMLADAFGKLYVISASRNVFVIDINTRVATFKGSITGLPANFTTNAAAVNADGKIVLGSANVFFGYYVADLSDLKATPIEGSDRQFNASDFANANFLLQKEADAARKNGADVPLLDNAFSNSDKRVFPNPVAGTTFAVLFDGHKAGNYTIVLTDLSGRNLQTQVASIGKGVQTETVSLKSKPAKGMYMVKVLDENKQILFTEKVMIQ
;
A
#
# COMPACT_ATOMS: atom_id res chain seq x y z
N MET A 1 -4.84 -56.26 44.53
CA MET A 1 -4.31 -55.98 43.18
C MET A 1 -5.25 -55.00 42.49
N ASN A 2 -4.97 -53.70 42.59
CA ASN A 2 -5.81 -52.68 41.95
C ASN A 2 -5.09 -52.20 40.68
N ARG A 3 -5.64 -52.50 39.51
CA ARG A 3 -5.20 -51.95 38.22
C ARG A 3 -5.86 -50.59 38.03
N LYS A 4 -5.08 -49.51 38.06
CA LYS A 4 -5.50 -48.17 37.63
C LYS A 4 -5.42 -48.10 36.10
N LEU A 5 -6.56 -47.90 35.46
CA LEU A 5 -6.70 -47.64 34.03
C LEU A 5 -6.35 -46.16 33.80
N LEU A 6 -5.24 -45.90 33.14
CA LEU A 6 -4.89 -44.55 32.66
C LEU A 6 -5.63 -44.29 31.34
N LEU A 7 -6.63 -43.42 31.38
CA LEU A 7 -7.26 -42.86 30.16
C LEU A 7 -6.36 -41.78 29.59
N PHE A 8 -5.74 -42.05 28.44
CA PHE A 8 -5.04 -41.06 27.63
C PHE A 8 -6.08 -40.36 26.74
N THR A 9 -6.52 -39.17 27.11
CA THR A 9 -7.30 -38.30 26.20
C THR A 9 -6.35 -37.63 25.22
N LEU A 10 -6.40 -38.07 23.97
CA LEU A 10 -5.72 -37.40 22.87
C LEU A 10 -6.47 -36.08 22.57
N PHE A 11 -5.91 -34.97 22.99
CA PHE A 11 -6.34 -33.65 22.56
C PHE A 11 -5.79 -33.42 21.14
N THR A 12 -6.60 -33.66 20.12
CA THR A 12 -6.33 -33.18 18.77
C THR A 12 -6.58 -31.68 18.77
N ALA A 13 -5.51 -30.88 18.87
CA ALA A 13 -5.56 -29.46 18.60
C ALA A 13 -5.82 -29.29 17.09
N SER A 14 -7.08 -29.16 16.70
CA SER A 14 -7.45 -28.64 15.40
C SER A 14 -7.06 -27.16 15.39
N THR A 15 -5.96 -26.81 14.75
CA THR A 15 -5.67 -25.43 14.36
C THR A 15 -6.73 -25.02 13.35
N LEU A 16 -7.80 -24.40 13.85
CA LEU A 16 -8.69 -23.60 13.04
C LEU A 16 -7.84 -22.46 12.49
N ALA A 17 -7.44 -22.54 11.23
CA ALA A 17 -7.00 -21.39 10.48
C ALA A 17 -8.20 -20.42 10.47
N THR A 18 -8.19 -19.44 11.35
CA THR A 18 -9.11 -18.32 11.28
C THR A 18 -8.78 -17.59 9.98
N LEU A 19 -9.60 -17.82 8.96
CA LEU A 19 -9.64 -16.95 7.80
C LEU A 19 -9.80 -15.54 8.34
N ALA A 20 -8.89 -14.65 8.01
CA ALA A 20 -8.96 -13.26 8.43
C ALA A 20 -10.27 -12.69 7.89
N GLN A 21 -11.25 -12.54 8.79
CA GLN A 21 -12.51 -11.92 8.45
C GLN A 21 -12.21 -10.46 8.13
N GLY A 22 -12.63 -9.97 6.97
CA GLY A 22 -12.47 -8.57 6.58
C GLY A 22 -13.00 -7.64 7.67
N SER A 23 -12.41 -6.48 7.78
CA SER A 23 -12.77 -5.47 8.78
C SER A 23 -13.52 -4.32 8.12
N ASN A 24 -14.54 -3.77 8.78
CA ASN A 24 -15.17 -2.51 8.36
C ASN A 24 -14.36 -1.27 8.76
N LYS A 25 -13.19 -1.44 9.36
CA LYS A 25 -12.32 -0.35 9.74
C LYS A 25 -11.57 0.20 8.53
N ALA A 26 -11.59 1.52 8.35
CA ALA A 26 -10.77 2.23 7.38
C ALA A 26 -10.20 3.52 8.00
N PHE A 27 -9.13 4.04 7.40
CA PHE A 27 -8.65 5.40 7.62
C PHE A 27 -9.24 6.30 6.55
N ALA A 28 -9.66 7.50 6.95
CA ALA A 28 -10.26 8.50 6.07
C ALA A 28 -9.46 9.80 6.16
N ILE A 29 -9.17 10.37 5.01
CA ILE A 29 -8.69 11.75 4.92
C ILE A 29 -9.92 12.65 4.81
N THR A 30 -10.12 13.55 5.77
CA THR A 30 -11.36 14.30 5.90
C THR A 30 -11.10 15.79 6.14
N SER A 31 -12.16 16.59 5.95
CA SER A 31 -12.23 17.99 6.38
C SER A 31 -12.58 18.12 7.87
N ASP A 32 -12.77 19.35 8.35
CA ASP A 32 -13.20 19.64 9.74
C ASP A 32 -14.71 19.55 9.96
N GLY A 33 -15.52 19.69 8.89
CA GLY A 33 -17.00 19.67 8.98
C GLY A 33 -17.68 20.01 7.66
N ASN A 34 -18.97 20.31 7.73
CA ASN A 34 -19.88 20.33 6.58
C ASN A 34 -19.61 21.37 5.48
N ALA A 35 -18.92 22.44 5.76
CA ALA A 35 -18.67 23.51 4.79
C ALA A 35 -17.19 23.62 4.42
N ASP A 36 -16.38 22.68 4.89
CA ASP A 36 -14.94 22.73 4.76
C ASP A 36 -14.46 21.67 3.76
N HIS A 37 -13.73 22.10 2.75
CA HIS A 37 -13.10 21.24 1.73
C HIS A 37 -11.59 21.13 1.92
N VAL A 38 -11.13 21.15 3.18
CA VAL A 38 -9.72 21.10 3.56
C VAL A 38 -9.38 19.71 4.08
N TRP A 39 -8.99 18.83 3.20
CA TRP A 39 -8.68 17.41 3.49
C TRP A 39 -7.29 17.28 4.11
N MET A 40 -7.19 17.54 5.42
CA MET A 40 -5.94 17.51 6.18
C MET A 40 -6.05 16.72 7.49
N ASN A 41 -7.23 16.21 7.85
CA ASN A 41 -7.41 15.42 9.04
C ASN A 41 -7.37 13.92 8.70
N ILE A 42 -6.86 13.13 9.65
CA ILE A 42 -6.81 11.66 9.54
C ILE A 42 -7.71 11.08 10.62
N ARG A 43 -8.74 10.36 10.21
CA ARG A 43 -9.69 9.69 11.09
C ARG A 43 -9.74 8.21 10.79
N GLN A 44 -10.07 7.43 11.79
CA GLN A 44 -10.47 6.05 11.63
C GLN A 44 -12.00 5.99 11.65
N VAL A 45 -12.57 5.33 10.66
CA VAL A 45 -14.02 5.23 10.46
C VAL A 45 -14.45 3.77 10.37
N ASP A 46 -15.70 3.53 10.70
CA ASP A 46 -16.41 2.28 10.42
C ASP A 46 -17.15 2.41 9.09
N LEU A 47 -16.83 1.56 8.12
CA LEU A 47 -17.38 1.61 6.77
C LEU A 47 -18.87 1.21 6.72
N GLY A 48 -19.36 0.47 7.70
CA GLY A 48 -20.78 0.05 7.76
C GLY A 48 -21.70 1.12 8.31
N THR A 49 -21.18 2.03 9.15
CA THR A 49 -21.95 3.09 9.82
C THR A 49 -21.51 4.50 9.47
N GLY A 50 -20.32 4.66 8.88
CA GLY A 50 -19.70 5.95 8.62
C GLY A 50 -19.19 6.67 9.86
N GLN A 51 -19.30 6.06 11.05
CA GLN A 51 -18.93 6.70 12.30
C GLN A 51 -17.43 6.81 12.47
N VAL A 52 -16.97 7.94 12.98
CA VAL A 52 -15.57 8.12 13.39
C VAL A 52 -15.32 7.35 14.69
N THR A 53 -14.49 6.33 14.63
CA THR A 53 -14.11 5.51 15.78
C THR A 53 -12.89 6.06 16.51
N LYS A 54 -12.01 6.79 15.80
CA LYS A 54 -10.82 7.43 16.37
C LYS A 54 -10.36 8.60 15.51
N THR A 55 -9.97 9.71 16.12
CA THR A 55 -9.23 10.78 15.44
C THR A 55 -7.73 10.52 15.62
N ILE A 56 -7.02 10.29 14.52
CA ILE A 56 -5.57 10.05 14.51
C ILE A 56 -4.84 11.41 14.51
N PHE A 57 -5.30 12.31 13.66
CA PHE A 57 -4.71 13.64 13.52
C PHE A 57 -5.79 14.66 13.13
N GLN A 58 -5.74 15.81 13.75
CA GLN A 58 -6.61 16.94 13.46
C GLN A 58 -5.77 18.19 13.26
N ARG A 59 -5.94 18.86 12.12
CA ARG A 59 -5.14 20.01 11.72
C ARG A 59 -5.18 21.20 12.69
N SER A 60 -6.25 21.35 13.45
CA SER A 60 -6.39 22.41 14.47
C SER A 60 -5.61 22.13 15.75
N LYS A 61 -5.09 20.90 15.92
CA LYS A 61 -4.29 20.47 17.07
C LYS A 61 -2.84 20.33 16.61
N ASN A 62 -2.01 21.32 16.89
CA ASN A 62 -0.59 21.36 16.49
C ASN A 62 0.31 20.43 17.31
N ASN A 63 -0.19 19.29 17.74
CA ASN A 63 0.59 18.32 18.51
C ASN A 63 1.00 17.15 17.63
N PHE A 64 2.18 17.23 17.03
CA PHE A 64 2.76 16.17 16.21
C PHE A 64 4.29 16.28 16.19
N THR A 65 4.95 15.20 15.74
CA THR A 65 6.35 15.26 15.32
C THR A 65 6.44 14.86 13.84
N LEU A 66 7.30 15.58 13.09
CA LEU A 66 7.61 15.24 11.70
C LEU A 66 9.12 15.02 11.59
N THR A 67 9.52 13.83 11.12
CA THR A 67 10.91 13.44 10.97
C THR A 67 11.24 13.21 9.50
N ASP A 68 12.27 13.87 9.01
CA ASP A 68 12.84 13.59 7.69
C ASP A 68 13.69 12.32 7.76
N VAL A 69 13.31 11.32 6.99
CA VAL A 69 13.96 9.98 7.00
C VAL A 69 15.33 10.01 6.33
N ASN A 70 15.53 10.88 5.35
CA ASN A 70 16.81 10.99 4.65
C ASN A 70 17.88 11.59 5.56
N SER A 71 17.58 12.68 6.25
CA SER A 71 18.50 13.34 7.19
C SER A 71 18.46 12.75 8.60
N LYS A 72 17.43 11.97 8.94
CA LYS A 72 17.12 11.44 10.29
C LYS A 72 16.92 12.56 11.34
N ARG A 73 16.50 13.75 10.92
CA ARG A 73 16.28 14.90 11.79
C ARG A 73 14.80 15.24 11.87
N ALA A 74 14.42 15.81 13.00
CA ALA A 74 13.10 16.45 13.13
C ALA A 74 13.05 17.64 12.17
N VAL A 75 11.91 17.81 11.48
CA VAL A 75 11.62 18.98 10.66
C VAL A 75 11.34 20.14 11.61
N ASP A 76 12.06 21.24 11.43
CA ASP A 76 11.91 22.44 12.25
C ASP A 76 10.59 23.15 11.90
N GLN A 77 9.77 23.39 12.92
CA GLN A 77 8.47 24.06 12.79
C GLN A 77 8.56 25.57 13.05
N THR A 78 9.73 26.09 13.48
CA THR A 78 9.86 27.50 13.92
C THR A 78 9.72 28.50 12.79
N ASN A 79 10.06 28.11 11.56
CA ASN A 79 9.96 28.92 10.35
C ASN A 79 8.84 28.48 9.40
N SER A 80 7.88 27.69 9.89
CA SER A 80 6.80 27.20 9.05
C SER A 80 5.96 28.35 8.50
N ASN A 81 5.56 28.21 7.24
CA ASN A 81 4.63 29.13 6.60
C ASN A 81 3.34 29.20 7.45
N PRO A 82 2.88 30.40 7.85
CA PRO A 82 1.63 30.53 8.60
C PRO A 82 0.43 29.99 7.85
N ASN A 83 0.51 29.87 6.54
CA ASN A 83 -0.45 29.14 5.74
C ASN A 83 -0.12 27.64 5.74
N ILE A 84 -0.67 26.90 6.71
CA ILE A 84 -0.48 25.44 6.85
C ILE A 84 -0.86 24.65 5.59
N PHE A 85 -1.76 25.18 4.75
CA PHE A 85 -2.17 24.53 3.50
C PHE A 85 -1.04 24.42 2.48
N MET A 86 -0.05 25.29 2.56
CA MET A 86 1.09 25.32 1.63
C MET A 86 2.41 24.98 2.33
N SER A 87 2.38 24.66 3.61
CA SER A 87 3.59 24.41 4.38
C SER A 87 4.11 22.99 4.18
N LYS A 88 5.36 22.88 3.76
CA LYS A 88 6.08 21.59 3.71
C LYS A 88 6.38 21.04 5.10
N ASP A 89 6.45 21.89 6.09
CA ASP A 89 6.78 21.54 7.47
C ASP A 89 5.56 21.02 8.23
N TYR A 90 4.38 21.07 7.61
CA TYR A 90 3.14 20.55 8.17
C TYR A 90 2.82 19.17 7.56
N PRO A 91 2.49 18.13 8.37
CA PRO A 91 2.39 16.75 7.89
C PRO A 91 1.46 16.56 6.70
N THR A 92 0.29 17.18 6.73
CA THR A 92 -0.73 17.11 5.69
C THR A 92 -0.85 18.40 4.87
N GLY A 93 0.21 19.22 4.89
CA GLY A 93 0.27 20.46 4.10
C GLY A 93 0.01 20.21 2.63
N SER A 94 -0.62 21.19 1.95
CA SER A 94 -1.11 21.15 0.57
C SER A 94 -2.23 20.16 0.27
N LEU A 95 -2.97 19.69 1.28
CA LEU A 95 -4.07 18.74 1.19
C LEU A 95 -3.62 17.31 0.83
N VAL A 96 -4.41 16.33 1.19
CA VAL A 96 -4.14 14.90 0.89
C VAL A 96 -5.35 14.30 0.17
N ALA A 97 -5.12 13.60 -0.93
CA ALA A 97 -6.11 12.85 -1.68
C ALA A 97 -5.60 11.46 -2.10
N ALA A 98 -4.51 11.00 -1.48
CA ALA A 98 -3.95 9.68 -1.74
C ALA A 98 -3.38 9.13 -0.43
N ALA A 99 -3.93 8.04 0.07
CA ALA A 99 -3.46 7.35 1.26
C ALA A 99 -3.53 5.83 1.09
N ALA A 100 -2.65 5.09 1.77
CA ALA A 100 -2.60 3.64 1.72
C ALA A 100 -2.23 3.09 3.09
N TYR A 101 -2.99 2.12 3.59
CA TYR A 101 -2.74 1.51 4.89
C TYR A 101 -1.94 0.21 4.78
N ASP A 102 -0.74 0.21 5.33
CA ASP A 102 0.05 -1.00 5.51
C ASP A 102 -0.24 -1.62 6.88
N GLN A 103 -1.05 -2.66 6.89
CA GLN A 103 -1.42 -3.39 8.10
C GLN A 103 -0.21 -4.09 8.74
N ARG A 104 0.78 -4.53 7.97
CA ARG A 104 1.94 -5.28 8.46
C ARG A 104 2.84 -4.45 9.35
N ASN A 105 3.05 -3.18 8.96
CA ASN A 105 3.87 -2.22 9.70
C ASN A 105 3.03 -1.22 10.49
N ASN A 106 1.70 -1.36 10.47
CA ASN A 106 0.72 -0.44 11.06
C ASN A 106 1.01 1.03 10.76
N LYS A 107 1.17 1.33 9.47
CA LYS A 107 1.48 2.67 8.96
C LYS A 107 0.45 3.12 7.95
N LEU A 108 0.05 4.37 8.03
CA LEU A 108 -0.72 5.01 6.97
C LEU A 108 0.22 5.88 6.14
N PHE A 109 0.47 5.45 4.91
CA PHE A 109 1.22 6.20 3.89
C PHE A 109 0.30 7.18 3.19
N PHE A 110 0.84 8.31 2.76
CA PHE A 110 0.12 9.31 1.97
C PHE A 110 1.10 10.24 1.26
N THR A 111 0.57 10.99 0.28
CA THR A 111 1.31 12.02 -0.44
C THR A 111 0.50 13.31 -0.45
N PRO A 112 1.04 14.42 0.09
CA PRO A 112 0.39 15.71 -0.07
C PRO A 112 0.33 16.12 -1.56
N MET A 113 -0.80 16.67 -2.01
CA MET A 113 -1.07 16.86 -3.44
C MET A 113 -0.04 17.73 -4.18
N ARG A 114 0.53 18.75 -3.50
CA ARG A 114 1.46 19.71 -4.11
C ARG A 114 2.88 19.62 -3.55
N ILE A 115 3.20 18.54 -2.89
CA ILE A 115 4.50 18.27 -2.29
C ILE A 115 4.93 16.89 -2.72
N GLY A 116 5.99 16.80 -3.53
CA GLY A 116 6.51 15.54 -4.06
C GLY A 116 7.29 14.75 -3.02
N GLU A 117 6.62 14.33 -1.96
CA GLU A 117 7.17 13.56 -0.84
C GLU A 117 6.27 12.40 -0.49
N LEU A 118 6.86 11.24 -0.20
CA LEU A 118 6.15 10.16 0.46
C LEU A 118 6.17 10.40 1.96
N ARG A 119 4.99 10.42 2.57
CA ARG A 119 4.82 10.61 4.01
C ARG A 119 4.08 9.44 4.63
N TRP A 120 4.24 9.27 5.92
CA TRP A 120 3.43 8.31 6.67
C TRP A 120 3.31 8.72 8.13
N VAL A 121 2.27 8.22 8.77
CA VAL A 121 2.08 8.25 10.22
C VAL A 121 2.21 6.84 10.78
N ASP A 122 2.96 6.72 11.86
CA ASP A 122 3.07 5.50 12.65
C ASP A 122 1.85 5.39 13.56
N LEU A 123 1.10 4.30 13.43
CA LEU A 123 -0.14 4.05 14.17
C LEU A 123 0.07 3.23 15.45
N ASP A 124 1.28 2.71 15.69
CA ASP A 124 1.66 1.98 16.91
C ASP A 124 2.04 2.88 18.08
N VAL A 125 1.92 4.19 17.91
CA VAL A 125 2.31 5.16 18.93
C VAL A 125 1.42 5.04 20.16
N LYS A 126 1.99 4.66 21.28
CA LYS A 126 1.31 4.58 22.59
C LYS A 126 1.03 5.96 23.20
N ASN A 127 1.65 7.00 22.68
CA ASN A 127 1.50 8.37 23.15
C ASN A 127 0.45 9.11 22.32
N GLU A 128 -0.18 10.13 22.88
CA GLU A 128 -1.20 10.95 22.20
C GLU A 128 -0.66 11.80 21.04
N THR A 129 0.66 11.95 20.93
CA THR A 129 1.31 12.75 19.89
C THR A 129 1.59 11.92 18.65
N PRO A 130 0.91 12.17 17.51
CA PRO A 130 1.17 11.50 16.25
C PRO A 130 2.61 11.70 15.76
N LYS A 131 3.23 10.60 15.30
CA LYS A 131 4.59 10.62 14.73
C LYS A 131 4.50 10.47 13.23
N PHE A 132 4.82 11.54 12.54
CA PHE A 132 4.89 11.57 11.09
C PHE A 132 6.34 11.46 10.62
N TYR A 133 6.48 10.92 9.44
CA TYR A 133 7.72 10.81 8.70
C TYR A 133 7.53 11.37 7.30
N THR A 134 8.58 11.97 6.76
CA THR A 134 8.62 12.46 5.39
C THR A 134 9.88 11.95 4.70
N MET A 135 9.77 11.67 3.40
CA MET A 135 10.86 11.20 2.57
C MET A 135 10.77 11.85 1.20
N THR A 136 11.81 12.62 0.86
CA THR A 136 12.01 13.14 -0.49
C THR A 136 12.60 12.07 -1.39
N SER A 137 12.22 12.10 -2.68
CA SER A 137 12.76 11.22 -3.71
C SER A 137 12.79 11.96 -5.05
N GLU A 138 13.82 11.72 -5.86
CA GLU A 138 13.89 12.23 -7.23
C GLU A 138 12.71 11.74 -8.08
N VAL A 139 12.22 10.52 -7.83
CA VAL A 139 11.04 9.94 -8.48
C VAL A 139 9.77 10.78 -8.26
N LEU A 140 9.66 11.46 -7.11
CA LEU A 140 8.51 12.31 -6.78
C LEU A 140 8.77 13.79 -7.08
N ALA A 141 9.93 14.14 -7.65
CA ALA A 141 10.35 15.53 -7.85
C ALA A 141 9.44 16.33 -8.78
N PHE A 142 8.65 15.66 -9.64
CA PHE A 142 7.65 16.31 -10.49
C PHE A 142 6.63 17.14 -9.68
N GLY A 143 6.35 16.78 -8.43
CA GLY A 143 5.49 17.54 -7.52
C GLY A 143 6.16 18.75 -6.86
N ASN A 144 7.49 18.88 -6.92
CA ASN A 144 8.25 19.93 -6.22
C ASN A 144 8.45 21.23 -7.01
N ASN A 145 8.29 21.20 -8.33
CA ASN A 145 8.38 22.41 -9.15
C ASN A 145 7.13 23.27 -8.91
N SER A 146 7.30 24.56 -8.57
CA SER A 146 6.19 25.46 -8.29
C SER A 146 5.19 25.57 -9.45
N GLN A 147 5.67 25.51 -10.67
CA GLN A 147 4.85 25.50 -11.88
C GLN A 147 4.13 24.15 -12.04
N MET A 148 4.83 23.04 -11.82
CA MET A 148 4.27 21.70 -11.89
C MET A 148 3.38 21.37 -10.69
N SER A 149 3.67 21.89 -9.49
CA SER A 149 2.82 21.71 -8.31
C SER A 149 1.47 22.42 -8.41
N ALA A 150 1.35 23.41 -9.28
CA ALA A 150 0.08 24.07 -9.60
C ALA A 150 -0.71 23.34 -10.68
N ASP A 151 -0.05 22.45 -11.44
CA ASP A 151 -0.70 21.61 -12.43
C ASP A 151 -1.33 20.39 -11.77
N GLU A 152 -2.66 20.29 -11.83
CA GLU A 152 -3.41 19.19 -11.26
C GLU A 152 -3.05 17.83 -11.86
N SER A 153 -2.50 17.78 -13.08
CA SER A 153 -2.09 16.53 -13.73
C SER A 153 -1.05 15.77 -12.92
N ASN A 154 -0.15 16.50 -12.28
CA ASN A 154 0.96 15.99 -11.48
C ASN A 154 0.60 15.67 -10.03
N HIS A 155 -0.63 15.95 -9.58
CA HIS A 155 -1.04 15.58 -8.23
C HIS A 155 -1.17 14.06 -8.11
N ILE A 156 -0.54 13.48 -7.09
CA ILE A 156 -0.81 12.09 -6.71
C ILE A 156 -2.12 12.08 -5.93
N THR A 157 -3.14 11.44 -6.48
CA THR A 157 -4.49 11.41 -5.91
C THR A 157 -5.03 10.01 -5.67
N ARG A 158 -4.23 8.99 -5.94
CA ARG A 158 -4.62 7.58 -5.80
C ARG A 158 -3.45 6.77 -5.28
N MET A 159 -3.70 5.99 -4.22
CA MET A 159 -2.68 5.18 -3.59
C MET A 159 -3.29 3.95 -2.90
N VAL A 160 -2.62 2.79 -2.98
CA VAL A 160 -3.05 1.56 -2.30
C VAL A 160 -1.86 0.68 -1.94
N ILE A 161 -1.99 -0.16 -0.92
CA ILE A 161 -1.10 -1.31 -0.70
C ILE A 161 -1.70 -2.51 -1.43
N ALA A 162 -0.95 -3.09 -2.36
CA ALA A 162 -1.40 -4.23 -3.15
C ALA A 162 -1.10 -5.58 -2.47
N ALA A 163 -1.60 -6.66 -3.07
CA ALA A 163 -1.45 -8.02 -2.56
C ALA A 163 0.01 -8.52 -2.51
N ASP A 164 0.92 -7.91 -3.27
CA ASP A 164 2.37 -8.17 -3.19
C ASP A 164 3.05 -7.44 -2.00
N GLY A 165 2.27 -6.66 -1.25
CA GLY A 165 2.71 -5.91 -0.09
C GLY A 165 3.47 -4.63 -0.38
N ASN A 166 3.58 -4.21 -1.63
CA ASN A 166 4.10 -2.90 -1.99
C ASN A 166 2.98 -1.88 -2.09
N GLY A 167 3.34 -0.62 -1.91
CA GLY A 167 2.46 0.48 -2.21
C GLY A 167 2.54 0.87 -3.68
N TYR A 168 1.42 1.28 -4.22
CA TYR A 168 1.29 1.84 -5.57
C TYR A 168 0.58 3.17 -5.50
N ALA A 169 1.06 4.13 -6.28
CA ALA A 169 0.51 5.47 -6.38
C ALA A 169 0.50 5.93 -7.83
N MET A 170 -0.37 6.86 -8.17
CA MET A 170 -0.38 7.43 -9.52
C MET A 170 -0.81 8.89 -9.52
N SER A 171 -0.26 9.63 -10.50
CA SER A 171 -0.69 11.00 -10.81
C SER A 171 -2.11 11.05 -11.39
N ASN A 172 -2.73 12.21 -11.36
CA ASN A 172 -4.07 12.40 -11.91
C ASN A 172 -4.17 11.99 -13.38
N ASP A 173 -3.16 12.34 -14.17
CA ASP A 173 -3.13 12.06 -15.60
C ASP A 173 -2.66 10.64 -15.95
N GLY A 174 -2.27 9.82 -14.95
CA GLY A 174 -1.78 8.47 -15.15
C GLY A 174 -0.42 8.36 -15.83
N ASN A 175 0.30 9.48 -16.02
CA ASN A 175 1.62 9.49 -16.62
C ASN A 175 2.72 9.03 -15.66
N HIS A 176 2.48 9.15 -14.36
CA HIS A 176 3.36 8.67 -13.31
C HIS A 176 2.68 7.56 -12.52
N PHE A 177 3.08 6.32 -12.78
CA PHE A 177 2.68 5.15 -12.00
C PHE A 177 3.88 4.70 -11.17
N ILE A 178 3.74 4.72 -9.87
CA ILE A 178 4.83 4.63 -8.90
C ILE A 178 4.61 3.44 -8.00
N LYS A 179 5.69 2.71 -7.71
CA LYS A 179 5.76 1.65 -6.72
C LYS A 179 6.62 2.10 -5.55
N PHE A 180 6.25 1.76 -4.32
CA PHE A 180 7.10 1.96 -3.15
C PHE A 180 7.03 0.77 -2.19
N THR A 181 8.14 0.49 -1.50
CA THR A 181 8.16 -0.48 -0.41
C THR A 181 7.70 0.17 0.89
N THR A 182 7.22 -0.63 1.85
CA THR A 182 6.62 -0.11 3.10
C THR A 182 7.50 -0.32 4.35
N GLY A 183 8.75 -0.75 4.16
CA GLY A 183 9.72 -0.95 5.23
C GLY A 183 10.09 0.32 6.01
N LYS A 184 11.13 0.23 6.81
CA LYS A 184 11.63 1.38 7.60
C LYS A 184 12.14 2.52 6.71
N ARG A 185 12.67 2.19 5.56
CA ARG A 185 13.15 3.12 4.54
C ARG A 185 12.56 2.73 3.20
N PRO A 186 11.45 3.33 2.80
CA PRO A 186 10.81 3.05 1.51
C PRO A 186 11.78 3.20 0.33
N VAL A 187 11.69 2.30 -0.63
CA VAL A 187 12.32 2.46 -1.95
C VAL A 187 11.21 2.82 -2.91
N ILE A 188 11.38 3.95 -3.61
CA ILE A 188 10.39 4.50 -4.54
C ILE A 188 10.89 4.29 -5.95
N THR A 189 10.06 3.72 -6.81
CA THR A 189 10.40 3.38 -8.20
C THR A 189 9.32 3.91 -9.14
N GLU A 190 9.73 4.63 -10.18
CA GLU A 190 8.86 5.01 -11.29
C GLU A 190 8.68 3.80 -12.21
N LEU A 191 7.43 3.42 -12.47
CA LEU A 191 7.09 2.35 -13.40
C LEU A 191 6.79 2.88 -14.82
N GLY A 192 6.60 4.19 -14.95
CA GLY A 192 6.23 4.88 -16.17
C GLY A 192 4.71 5.08 -16.33
N ALA A 193 4.29 5.64 -17.45
CA ALA A 193 2.88 5.91 -17.73
C ALA A 193 2.03 4.63 -17.80
N LEU A 194 0.77 4.73 -17.38
CA LEU A 194 -0.23 3.72 -17.69
C LEU A 194 -0.53 3.71 -19.18
N LEU A 195 -1.10 2.65 -19.69
CA LEU A 195 -1.48 2.46 -21.08
C LEU A 195 -2.98 2.15 -21.14
N ASP A 196 -3.70 2.79 -22.03
CA ASP A 196 -5.09 2.45 -22.27
C ASP A 196 -5.21 1.10 -22.99
N ASP A 197 -6.14 0.25 -22.58
CA ASP A 197 -6.52 -0.94 -23.32
C ASP A 197 -7.25 -0.53 -24.62
N GLU A 198 -6.91 -1.16 -25.73
CA GLU A 198 -7.57 -0.92 -27.04
C GLU A 198 -9.09 -1.11 -26.96
N LYS A 199 -9.58 -1.93 -26.02
CA LYS A 199 -11.00 -2.23 -25.81
C LYS A 199 -11.74 -1.15 -25.03
N ASN A 200 -11.09 -0.09 -24.58
CA ASN A 200 -11.73 0.96 -23.76
C ASN A 200 -12.76 1.81 -24.52
N GLY A 201 -12.89 1.66 -25.84
CA GLY A 201 -13.90 2.37 -26.63
C GLY A 201 -13.77 3.89 -26.61
N GLY A 202 -12.53 4.40 -26.47
CA GLY A 202 -12.25 5.83 -26.39
C GLY A 202 -12.30 6.43 -24.97
N ILE A 203 -12.56 5.62 -23.93
CA ILE A 203 -12.49 6.04 -22.52
C ILE A 203 -11.06 5.85 -22.02
N SER A 204 -10.35 6.96 -21.80
CA SER A 204 -8.93 6.95 -21.41
C SER A 204 -8.75 7.19 -19.92
N ILE A 205 -7.80 6.45 -19.31
CA ILE A 205 -7.36 6.68 -17.93
C ILE A 205 -6.72 8.06 -17.76
N HIS A 206 -6.20 8.65 -18.84
CA HIS A 206 -5.54 9.95 -18.87
C HIS A 206 -6.50 11.14 -19.00
N ASN A 207 -7.77 10.90 -19.32
CA ASN A 207 -8.73 11.97 -19.62
C ASN A 207 -9.14 12.74 -18.36
N LYS A 208 -8.90 14.06 -18.35
CA LYS A 208 -9.20 14.94 -17.22
C LYS A 208 -10.66 14.88 -16.78
N CYS A 209 -11.59 14.88 -17.71
CA CYS A 209 -13.02 15.00 -17.40
C CYS A 209 -13.63 13.70 -16.88
N SER A 210 -13.10 12.55 -17.28
CA SER A 210 -13.69 11.25 -16.98
C SER A 210 -12.90 10.41 -15.99
N SER A 211 -11.59 10.70 -15.80
CA SER A 211 -10.71 9.73 -15.15
C SER A 211 -9.82 10.31 -14.05
N TRP A 212 -9.75 11.64 -13.91
CA TRP A 212 -8.96 12.24 -12.85
C TRP A 212 -9.63 12.18 -11.47
N GLY A 213 -8.81 12.31 -10.43
CA GLY A 213 -9.25 12.18 -9.04
C GLY A 213 -9.71 10.75 -8.71
N GLY A 214 -10.40 10.64 -7.61
CA GLY A 214 -10.90 9.34 -7.16
C GLY A 214 -9.93 8.63 -6.25
N ASP A 215 -10.02 7.30 -6.20
CA ASP A 215 -9.27 6.46 -5.30
C ASP A 215 -8.81 5.17 -5.99
N MET A 216 -7.97 4.39 -5.31
CA MET A 216 -7.42 3.14 -5.83
C MET A 216 -7.56 2.00 -4.83
N LEU A 217 -8.06 0.86 -5.30
CA LEU A 217 -8.21 -0.37 -4.55
C LEU A 217 -7.30 -1.46 -5.13
N ALA A 218 -7.07 -2.52 -4.36
CA ALA A 218 -6.39 -3.72 -4.84
C ALA A 218 -7.27 -4.95 -4.68
N ASP A 219 -7.08 -5.95 -5.54
CA ASP A 219 -7.66 -7.27 -5.34
C ASP A 219 -6.62 -8.28 -4.83
N ALA A 220 -7.13 -9.40 -4.36
CA ALA A 220 -6.30 -10.47 -3.83
C ALA A 220 -5.59 -11.30 -4.92
N PHE A 221 -5.80 -10.98 -6.21
CA PHE A 221 -5.10 -11.59 -7.36
C PHE A 221 -3.96 -10.72 -7.90
N GLY A 222 -3.73 -9.53 -7.31
CA GLY A 222 -2.65 -8.62 -7.69
C GLY A 222 -3.01 -7.62 -8.78
N LYS A 223 -4.30 -7.35 -9.01
CA LYS A 223 -4.74 -6.24 -9.87
C LYS A 223 -5.07 -5.02 -9.02
N LEU A 224 -5.00 -3.84 -9.63
CA LEU A 224 -5.45 -2.59 -9.03
C LEU A 224 -6.72 -2.10 -9.73
N TYR A 225 -7.55 -1.39 -8.97
CA TYR A 225 -8.80 -0.82 -9.45
C TYR A 225 -8.78 0.67 -9.17
N VAL A 226 -8.80 1.47 -10.22
CA VAL A 226 -8.98 2.92 -10.11
C VAL A 226 -10.46 3.22 -10.23
N ILE A 227 -10.98 3.95 -9.24
CA ILE A 227 -12.33 4.52 -9.28
C ILE A 227 -12.16 6.02 -9.40
N SER A 228 -12.39 6.58 -10.59
CA SER A 228 -12.21 8.02 -10.84
C SER A 228 -13.28 8.84 -10.10
N ALA A 229 -13.01 10.13 -9.86
CA ALA A 229 -14.01 11.03 -9.26
C ALA A 229 -15.29 11.10 -10.09
N SER A 230 -15.22 10.84 -11.39
CA SER A 230 -16.35 10.76 -12.32
C SER A 230 -16.99 9.36 -12.39
N ARG A 231 -16.69 8.47 -11.42
CA ARG A 231 -17.31 7.13 -11.25
C ARG A 231 -16.86 6.06 -12.23
N ASN A 232 -15.91 6.33 -13.10
CA ASN A 232 -15.36 5.33 -14.00
C ASN A 232 -14.43 4.38 -13.27
N VAL A 233 -14.54 3.09 -13.56
CA VAL A 233 -13.74 2.04 -12.96
C VAL A 233 -12.80 1.47 -14.00
N PHE A 234 -11.51 1.48 -13.71
CA PHE A 234 -10.47 0.84 -14.52
C PHE A 234 -9.80 -0.26 -13.71
N VAL A 235 -9.46 -1.36 -14.38
CA VAL A 235 -8.62 -2.43 -13.82
C VAL A 235 -7.22 -2.29 -14.41
N ILE A 236 -6.22 -2.19 -13.54
CA ILE A 236 -4.82 -2.05 -13.94
C ILE A 236 -4.08 -3.37 -13.73
N ASP A 237 -3.43 -3.85 -14.77
CA ASP A 237 -2.42 -4.88 -14.67
C ASP A 237 -1.08 -4.23 -14.32
N ILE A 238 -0.54 -4.54 -13.15
CA ILE A 238 0.70 -3.91 -12.65
C ILE A 238 1.90 -4.21 -13.56
N ASN A 239 1.96 -5.41 -14.13
CA ASN A 239 3.11 -5.84 -14.93
C ASN A 239 3.15 -5.19 -16.31
N THR A 240 1.98 -5.10 -16.96
CA THR A 240 1.85 -4.50 -18.30
C THR A 240 1.53 -3.02 -18.26
N ARG A 241 1.07 -2.51 -17.12
CA ARG A 241 0.57 -1.15 -16.91
C ARG A 241 -0.65 -0.80 -17.76
N VAL A 242 -1.34 -1.81 -18.27
CA VAL A 242 -2.56 -1.62 -19.05
C VAL A 242 -3.73 -1.36 -18.13
N ALA A 243 -4.46 -0.27 -18.37
CA ALA A 243 -5.68 0.13 -17.70
C ALA A 243 -6.89 -0.21 -18.60
N THR A 244 -7.67 -1.20 -18.18
CA THR A 244 -8.87 -1.65 -18.88
C THR A 244 -10.11 -1.05 -18.26
N PHE A 245 -10.91 -0.32 -19.00
CA PHE A 245 -12.19 0.23 -18.55
C PHE A 245 -13.19 -0.90 -18.27
N LYS A 246 -13.69 -0.94 -17.04
CA LYS A 246 -14.66 -1.95 -16.59
C LYS A 246 -16.11 -1.49 -16.69
N GLY A 247 -16.34 -0.20 -16.56
CA GLY A 247 -17.69 0.40 -16.51
C GLY A 247 -17.72 1.62 -15.58
N SER A 248 -18.93 2.17 -15.39
CA SER A 248 -19.15 3.32 -14.52
C SER A 248 -20.09 2.96 -13.37
N ILE A 249 -19.81 3.45 -12.17
CA ILE A 249 -20.67 3.23 -11.00
C ILE A 249 -21.95 4.04 -11.17
N THR A 250 -23.09 3.37 -11.04
CA THR A 250 -24.44 3.93 -11.11
C THR A 250 -25.09 3.99 -9.73
N GLY A 251 -26.26 4.65 -9.59
CA GLY A 251 -27.01 4.70 -8.35
C GLY A 251 -26.52 5.76 -7.34
N LEU A 252 -25.50 6.54 -7.70
CA LEU A 252 -25.03 7.67 -6.88
C LEU A 252 -25.78 8.96 -7.19
N PRO A 253 -25.97 9.87 -6.21
CA PRO A 253 -26.53 11.20 -6.45
C PRO A 253 -25.74 12.00 -7.49
N ALA A 254 -26.38 12.94 -8.18
CA ALA A 254 -25.80 13.67 -9.30
C ALA A 254 -24.43 14.32 -8.97
N ASN A 255 -24.31 14.96 -7.83
CA ASN A 255 -23.11 15.69 -7.40
C ASN A 255 -22.13 14.84 -6.56
N PHE A 256 -22.37 13.55 -6.41
CA PHE A 256 -21.50 12.67 -5.65
C PHE A 256 -20.25 12.31 -6.47
N THR A 257 -19.11 12.80 -6.07
CA THR A 257 -17.82 12.41 -6.64
C THR A 257 -17.23 11.25 -5.85
N THR A 258 -16.71 10.22 -6.51
CA THR A 258 -16.15 9.03 -5.88
C THR A 258 -14.66 9.26 -5.55
N ASN A 259 -14.39 10.10 -4.54
CA ASN A 259 -13.02 10.48 -4.17
C ASN A 259 -12.40 9.51 -3.17
N ALA A 260 -13.22 8.84 -2.36
CA ALA A 260 -12.77 7.90 -1.36
C ALA A 260 -13.41 6.54 -1.61
N ALA A 261 -12.60 5.48 -1.60
CA ALA A 261 -13.05 4.11 -1.77
C ALA A 261 -12.28 3.16 -0.84
N ALA A 262 -12.98 2.20 -0.25
CA ALA A 262 -12.37 1.12 0.53
C ALA A 262 -13.17 -0.17 0.36
N VAL A 263 -12.56 -1.30 0.66
CA VAL A 263 -13.23 -2.61 0.62
C VAL A 263 -13.75 -2.94 2.02
N ASN A 264 -15.05 -3.22 2.16
CA ASN A 264 -15.64 -3.60 3.44
C ASN A 264 -15.40 -5.09 3.79
N ALA A 265 -15.88 -5.52 4.95
CA ALA A 265 -15.77 -6.90 5.42
C ALA A 265 -16.41 -7.94 4.48
N ASP A 266 -17.37 -7.53 3.66
CA ASP A 266 -18.06 -8.41 2.71
C ASP A 266 -17.35 -8.50 1.35
N GLY A 267 -16.29 -7.71 1.12
CA GLY A 267 -15.58 -7.63 -0.14
C GLY A 267 -16.20 -6.65 -1.14
N LYS A 268 -17.13 -5.79 -0.69
CA LYS A 268 -17.78 -4.76 -1.51
C LYS A 268 -17.06 -3.42 -1.38
N ILE A 269 -17.26 -2.56 -2.38
CA ILE A 269 -16.67 -1.23 -2.45
C ILE A 269 -17.53 -0.26 -1.66
N VAL A 270 -16.97 0.39 -0.64
CA VAL A 270 -17.60 1.52 0.05
C VAL A 270 -17.04 2.81 -0.50
N LEU A 271 -17.93 3.74 -0.84
CA LEU A 271 -17.63 4.99 -1.51
C LEU A 271 -17.97 6.18 -0.61
N GLY A 272 -17.05 7.14 -0.56
CA GLY A 272 -17.22 8.46 0.03
C GLY A 272 -16.99 9.57 -0.99
N SER A 273 -17.52 10.76 -0.71
CA SER A 273 -17.36 11.94 -1.56
C SER A 273 -16.56 13.03 -0.86
N ALA A 274 -15.69 13.71 -1.63
CA ALA A 274 -15.05 14.93 -1.18
C ALA A 274 -15.94 16.17 -1.29
N ASN A 275 -17.00 16.10 -2.12
CA ASN A 275 -17.82 17.28 -2.45
C ASN A 275 -19.11 17.38 -1.65
N VAL A 276 -19.71 16.24 -1.27
CA VAL A 276 -21.05 16.21 -0.68
C VAL A 276 -21.13 15.32 0.55
N PHE A 277 -22.06 15.66 1.45
CA PHE A 277 -22.28 14.99 2.72
C PHE A 277 -23.56 14.13 2.67
N PHE A 278 -23.58 13.15 1.76
CA PHE A 278 -24.74 12.26 1.63
C PHE A 278 -24.56 10.92 2.37
N GLY A 279 -23.48 10.80 3.15
CA GLY A 279 -23.08 9.55 3.77
C GLY A 279 -22.31 8.66 2.79
N TYR A 280 -22.17 7.39 3.14
CA TYR A 280 -21.45 6.42 2.34
C TYR A 280 -22.40 5.58 1.49
N TYR A 281 -21.85 5.09 0.38
CA TYR A 281 -22.54 4.19 -0.54
C TYR A 281 -21.77 2.89 -0.66
N VAL A 282 -22.45 1.78 -0.83
CA VAL A 282 -21.83 0.49 -1.11
C VAL A 282 -22.16 0.05 -2.53
N ALA A 283 -21.13 -0.37 -3.27
CA ALA A 283 -21.25 -0.89 -4.63
C ALA A 283 -20.65 -2.30 -4.72
N ASP A 284 -21.24 -3.14 -5.56
CA ASP A 284 -20.69 -4.44 -5.91
C ASP A 284 -19.85 -4.31 -7.18
N LEU A 285 -18.71 -5.03 -7.21
CA LEU A 285 -17.81 -5.03 -8.38
C LEU A 285 -18.43 -5.71 -9.61
N SER A 286 -19.42 -6.58 -9.41
CA SER A 286 -20.06 -7.37 -10.46
C SER A 286 -21.00 -6.56 -11.35
N ASP A 287 -21.75 -5.61 -10.76
CA ASP A 287 -22.76 -4.81 -11.47
C ASP A 287 -22.51 -3.29 -11.42
N LEU A 288 -21.55 -2.86 -10.61
CA LEU A 288 -21.19 -1.45 -10.39
C LEU A 288 -22.40 -0.57 -9.99
N LYS A 289 -23.36 -1.14 -9.26
CA LYS A 289 -24.52 -0.43 -8.76
C LYS A 289 -24.32 -0.06 -7.31
N ALA A 290 -24.34 1.23 -7.01
CA ALA A 290 -24.22 1.76 -5.67
C ALA A 290 -25.59 1.94 -5.01
N THR A 291 -25.64 1.62 -3.71
CA THR A 291 -26.79 1.87 -2.84
C THR A 291 -26.32 2.59 -1.57
N PRO A 292 -27.14 3.48 -0.97
CA PRO A 292 -26.76 4.18 0.25
C PRO A 292 -26.60 3.19 1.42
N ILE A 293 -25.64 3.45 2.28
CA ILE A 293 -25.52 2.80 3.58
C ILE A 293 -26.43 3.57 4.55
N GLU A 294 -27.50 2.94 5.00
CA GLU A 294 -28.47 3.56 5.89
C GLU A 294 -27.84 3.94 7.23
N GLY A 295 -28.17 5.13 7.74
CA GLY A 295 -27.67 5.62 9.01
C GLY A 295 -26.18 5.97 9.02
N SER A 296 -25.51 6.01 7.86
CA SER A 296 -24.10 6.40 7.80
C SER A 296 -23.92 7.87 8.21
N ASP A 297 -22.81 8.12 8.91
CA ASP A 297 -22.43 9.45 9.37
C ASP A 297 -22.22 10.41 8.19
N ARG A 298 -22.75 11.63 8.32
CA ARG A 298 -22.70 12.69 7.32
C ARG A 298 -21.91 13.92 7.78
N GLN A 299 -21.11 13.78 8.84
CA GLN A 299 -20.39 14.93 9.43
C GLN A 299 -19.20 15.36 8.61
N PHE A 300 -18.58 14.45 7.87
CA PHE A 300 -17.35 14.73 7.14
C PHE A 300 -17.45 14.22 5.71
N ASN A 301 -16.92 15.03 4.76
CA ASN A 301 -16.56 14.57 3.46
C ASN A 301 -15.17 13.88 3.52
N ALA A 302 -14.89 13.00 2.58
CA ALA A 302 -13.62 12.28 2.51
C ALA A 302 -12.99 12.42 1.13
N SER A 303 -11.71 12.75 1.10
CA SER A 303 -10.92 12.78 -0.14
C SER A 303 -10.27 11.44 -0.44
N ASP A 304 -10.19 10.54 0.55
CA ASP A 304 -9.55 9.23 0.41
C ASP A 304 -9.98 8.30 1.56
N PHE A 305 -10.02 6.99 1.27
CA PHE A 305 -10.12 5.92 2.25
C PHE A 305 -8.96 4.94 2.08
N ALA A 306 -8.45 4.43 3.19
CA ALA A 306 -7.41 3.42 3.18
C ALA A 306 -7.70 2.29 4.17
N ASN A 307 -7.67 1.05 3.72
CA ASN A 307 -7.71 -0.11 4.60
C ASN A 307 -6.88 -1.29 4.02
N ALA A 308 -6.89 -2.43 4.70
CA ALA A 308 -6.10 -3.60 4.32
C ALA A 308 -6.94 -4.71 3.67
N ASN A 309 -8.21 -4.47 3.38
CA ASN A 309 -9.05 -5.46 2.71
C ASN A 309 -8.80 -5.43 1.20
N PHE A 310 -8.94 -6.59 0.57
CA PHE A 310 -8.85 -6.74 -0.87
C PHE A 310 -10.18 -7.11 -1.48
N LEU A 311 -10.43 -6.61 -2.69
CA LEU A 311 -11.47 -7.15 -3.56
C LEU A 311 -11.18 -8.62 -3.86
N LEU A 312 -12.21 -9.42 -4.09
CA LEU A 312 -12.10 -10.83 -4.49
C LEU A 312 -11.30 -11.71 -3.51
N GLN A 313 -11.26 -11.34 -2.21
CA GLN A 313 -10.50 -12.10 -1.21
C GLN A 313 -11.03 -13.52 -1.04
N LYS A 314 -12.36 -13.70 -1.02
CA LYS A 314 -13.00 -15.01 -0.86
C LYS A 314 -12.72 -15.92 -2.05
N GLU A 315 -12.72 -15.37 -3.26
CA GLU A 315 -12.42 -16.06 -4.52
C GLU A 315 -10.94 -16.48 -4.56
N ALA A 316 -10.04 -15.60 -4.12
CA ALA A 316 -8.62 -15.90 -4.04
C ALA A 316 -8.32 -16.99 -3.00
N ASP A 317 -8.98 -16.96 -1.85
CA ASP A 317 -8.86 -18.00 -0.82
C ASP A 317 -9.39 -19.34 -1.30
N ALA A 318 -10.50 -19.36 -2.04
CA ALA A 318 -11.03 -20.54 -2.66
C ALA A 318 -10.07 -21.09 -3.74
N ALA A 319 -9.52 -20.22 -4.57
CA ALA A 319 -8.55 -20.60 -5.61
C ALA A 319 -7.27 -21.21 -5.00
N ARG A 320 -6.73 -20.63 -3.91
CA ARG A 320 -5.57 -21.19 -3.18
C ARG A 320 -5.86 -22.57 -2.62
N LYS A 321 -7.04 -22.80 -2.05
CA LYS A 321 -7.45 -24.13 -1.55
C LYS A 321 -7.44 -25.18 -2.66
N ASN A 322 -7.70 -24.76 -3.89
CA ASN A 322 -7.68 -25.62 -5.08
C ASN A 322 -6.29 -25.66 -5.76
N GLY A 323 -5.24 -25.17 -5.11
CA GLY A 323 -3.86 -25.24 -5.60
C GLY A 323 -3.48 -24.16 -6.62
N ALA A 324 -4.28 -23.12 -6.80
CA ALA A 324 -3.92 -22.00 -7.67
C ALA A 324 -2.80 -21.13 -7.02
N ASP A 325 -1.86 -20.67 -7.84
CA ASP A 325 -0.81 -19.74 -7.44
C ASP A 325 -1.39 -18.33 -7.40
N VAL A 326 -1.94 -17.96 -6.25
CA VAL A 326 -2.52 -16.63 -5.99
C VAL A 326 -1.63 -15.93 -4.98
N PRO A 327 -1.23 -14.66 -5.22
CA PRO A 327 -0.40 -13.90 -4.28
C PRO A 327 -0.98 -13.94 -2.85
N LEU A 328 -0.13 -14.25 -1.87
CA LEU A 328 -0.46 -14.15 -0.45
C LEU A 328 0.20 -12.90 0.11
N LEU A 329 -0.58 -12.04 0.73
CA LEU A 329 -0.02 -11.14 1.73
C LEU A 329 0.43 -12.01 2.90
N ASP A 330 1.73 -12.17 3.02
CA ASP A 330 2.32 -12.95 4.10
C ASP A 330 2.20 -12.14 5.41
N ASN A 331 1.04 -12.28 6.07
CA ASN A 331 0.78 -11.65 7.37
C ASN A 331 1.66 -12.24 8.50
N ALA A 332 2.44 -13.27 8.20
CA ALA A 332 3.19 -14.01 9.21
C ALA A 332 4.62 -13.46 9.45
N PHE A 333 5.10 -12.55 8.61
CA PHE A 333 6.47 -12.04 8.75
C PHE A 333 6.52 -10.51 8.73
N SER A 334 6.02 -9.91 9.79
CA SER A 334 6.38 -8.55 10.18
C SER A 334 7.84 -8.54 10.62
N ASN A 335 8.76 -8.46 9.71
CA ASN A 335 10.18 -8.07 9.88
C ASN A 335 11.01 -8.54 8.69
N SER A 336 10.53 -8.35 7.49
CA SER A 336 11.41 -8.65 6.39
C SER A 336 11.59 -7.42 5.51
N ASP A 337 12.71 -6.78 5.74
CA ASP A 337 13.49 -6.31 4.63
C ASP A 337 13.69 -7.50 3.68
N LYS A 338 12.74 -7.75 2.77
CA LYS A 338 12.96 -8.75 1.71
C LYS A 338 14.19 -8.32 0.95
N ARG A 339 15.27 -9.08 1.11
CA ARG A 339 16.58 -8.77 0.55
C ARG A 339 16.87 -9.57 -0.70
N VAL A 340 15.99 -10.51 -1.06
CA VAL A 340 16.14 -11.37 -2.24
C VAL A 340 14.95 -11.18 -3.18
N PHE A 341 15.22 -10.76 -4.42
CA PHE A 341 14.18 -10.52 -5.43
C PHE A 341 14.67 -10.77 -6.87
N PRO A 342 13.78 -11.11 -7.82
CA PRO A 342 12.38 -11.42 -7.57
C PRO A 342 12.24 -12.69 -6.73
N ASN A 343 11.19 -12.78 -5.96
CA ASN A 343 10.81 -13.98 -5.26
C ASN A 343 9.29 -14.17 -5.44
N PRO A 344 8.83 -15.12 -6.27
CA PRO A 344 9.56 -16.20 -6.92
C PRO A 344 10.57 -15.80 -8.01
N VAL A 345 11.61 -16.63 -8.18
CA VAL A 345 12.60 -16.53 -9.25
C VAL A 345 12.11 -17.32 -10.47
N ALA A 346 11.63 -16.63 -11.48
CA ALA A 346 11.14 -17.26 -12.71
C ALA A 346 12.28 -17.64 -13.70
N GLY A 347 13.40 -16.93 -13.62
CA GLY A 347 14.58 -17.11 -14.49
C GLY A 347 15.75 -17.83 -13.83
N THR A 348 16.95 -17.49 -14.26
CA THR A 348 18.21 -17.98 -13.73
C THR A 348 18.95 -16.94 -12.88
N THR A 349 18.32 -15.81 -12.56
CA THR A 349 18.94 -14.74 -11.80
C THR A 349 18.01 -14.23 -10.70
N PHE A 350 18.59 -13.86 -9.57
CA PHE A 350 17.94 -13.10 -8.52
C PHE A 350 18.91 -12.07 -7.95
N ALA A 351 18.41 -11.07 -7.29
CA ALA A 351 19.21 -10.02 -6.67
C ALA A 351 19.13 -10.11 -5.14
N VAL A 352 20.22 -9.73 -4.49
CA VAL A 352 20.32 -9.65 -3.03
C VAL A 352 20.59 -8.19 -2.66
N LEU A 353 19.72 -7.62 -1.83
CA LEU A 353 19.84 -6.23 -1.35
C LEU A 353 20.67 -6.18 -0.07
N PHE A 354 21.66 -5.33 -0.08
CA PHE A 354 22.45 -4.93 1.08
C PHE A 354 22.08 -3.49 1.46
N ASP A 355 21.40 -3.31 2.59
CA ASP A 355 21.07 -2.01 3.14
C ASP A 355 21.54 -1.91 4.59
N GLY A 356 22.26 -0.83 4.90
CA GLY A 356 22.77 -0.57 6.24
C GLY A 356 23.95 -1.46 6.67
N HIS A 357 24.56 -2.21 5.74
CA HIS A 357 25.73 -3.04 6.00
C HIS A 357 27.03 -2.25 5.88
N LYS A 358 28.06 -2.71 6.58
CA LYS A 358 29.43 -2.15 6.45
C LYS A 358 29.99 -2.51 5.08
N ALA A 359 30.87 -1.66 4.55
CA ALA A 359 31.65 -2.03 3.37
C ALA A 359 32.56 -3.24 3.70
N GLY A 360 32.58 -4.24 2.81
CA GLY A 360 33.34 -5.47 3.03
C GLY A 360 32.96 -6.56 2.03
N ASN A 361 33.56 -7.74 2.21
CA ASN A 361 33.23 -8.90 1.39
C ASN A 361 32.21 -9.79 2.10
N TYR A 362 31.20 -10.15 1.35
CA TYR A 362 30.09 -10.98 1.84
C TYR A 362 29.97 -12.24 1.00
N THR A 363 29.53 -13.33 1.63
CA THR A 363 29.31 -14.61 0.95
C THR A 363 27.82 -14.88 0.86
N ILE A 364 27.29 -14.98 -0.36
CA ILE A 364 25.92 -15.37 -0.65
C ILE A 364 25.90 -16.86 -0.94
N VAL A 365 25.10 -17.62 -0.19
CA VAL A 365 24.98 -19.08 -0.31
C VAL A 365 23.55 -19.44 -0.61
N LEU A 366 23.29 -20.18 -1.69
CA LEU A 366 22.02 -20.80 -2.00
C LEU A 366 22.03 -22.25 -1.54
N THR A 367 21.08 -22.65 -0.69
CA THR A 367 20.93 -24.03 -0.23
C THR A 367 19.51 -24.53 -0.50
N ASP A 368 19.35 -25.86 -0.61
CA ASP A 368 18.03 -26.48 -0.49
C ASP A 368 17.56 -26.51 0.99
N LEU A 369 16.33 -26.98 1.20
CA LEU A 369 15.74 -27.05 2.56
C LEU A 369 16.44 -28.07 3.47
N SER A 370 17.22 -29.00 2.91
CA SER A 370 18.06 -29.93 3.68
C SER A 370 19.41 -29.32 4.11
N GLY A 371 19.68 -28.07 3.65
CA GLY A 371 20.93 -27.35 3.94
C GLY A 371 22.08 -27.68 2.97
N ARG A 372 21.82 -28.47 1.92
CA ARG A 372 22.83 -28.76 0.90
C ARG A 372 23.13 -27.49 0.10
N ASN A 373 24.41 -27.13 0.01
CA ASN A 373 24.85 -25.98 -0.77
C ASN A 373 24.75 -26.28 -2.27
N LEU A 374 24.03 -25.41 -2.99
CA LEU A 374 23.87 -25.46 -4.44
C LEU A 374 24.80 -24.46 -5.15
N GLN A 375 24.98 -23.29 -4.56
CA GLN A 375 25.84 -22.27 -5.12
C GLN A 375 26.35 -21.32 -4.03
N THR A 376 27.57 -20.85 -4.22
CA THR A 376 28.18 -19.81 -3.39
C THR A 376 28.76 -18.72 -4.30
N GLN A 377 28.52 -17.45 -3.94
CA GLN A 377 29.05 -16.27 -4.61
C GLN A 377 29.62 -15.31 -3.57
N VAL A 378 30.78 -14.74 -3.83
CA VAL A 378 31.35 -13.66 -3.02
C VAL A 378 30.98 -12.34 -3.67
N ALA A 379 30.51 -11.39 -2.87
CA ALA A 379 30.10 -10.04 -3.26
C ALA A 379 30.92 -9.02 -2.50
N SER A 380 31.49 -8.04 -3.19
CA SER A 380 32.17 -6.90 -2.57
C SER A 380 31.17 -5.73 -2.45
N ILE A 381 30.83 -5.39 -1.23
CA ILE A 381 29.79 -4.38 -0.92
C ILE A 381 30.46 -3.10 -0.45
N GLY A 382 30.10 -1.98 -1.09
CA GLY A 382 30.55 -0.64 -0.74
C GLY A 382 29.72 -0.03 0.40
N LYS A 383 29.94 1.26 0.67
CA LYS A 383 29.13 2.03 1.60
C LYS A 383 27.78 2.37 0.96
N GLY A 384 26.69 2.24 1.72
CA GLY A 384 25.34 2.60 1.29
C GLY A 384 24.51 1.39 0.87
N VAL A 385 23.43 1.65 0.14
CA VAL A 385 22.52 0.61 -0.38
C VAL A 385 23.12 0.06 -1.68
N GLN A 386 23.27 -1.25 -1.75
CA GLN A 386 23.80 -1.93 -2.93
C GLN A 386 23.01 -3.20 -3.20
N THR A 387 22.80 -3.50 -4.47
CA THR A 387 22.17 -4.74 -4.91
C THR A 387 23.18 -5.59 -5.67
N GLU A 388 23.31 -6.85 -5.28
CA GLU A 388 24.18 -7.82 -5.92
C GLU A 388 23.36 -8.85 -6.68
N THR A 389 23.67 -9.06 -7.96
CA THR A 389 22.98 -10.03 -8.80
C THR A 389 23.65 -11.40 -8.69
N VAL A 390 22.85 -12.41 -8.35
CA VAL A 390 23.26 -13.81 -8.33
C VAL A 390 22.75 -14.51 -9.58
N SER A 391 23.67 -14.98 -10.41
CA SER A 391 23.35 -15.78 -11.60
C SER A 391 23.53 -17.25 -11.29
N LEU A 392 22.46 -18.03 -11.42
CA LEU A 392 22.47 -19.47 -11.17
C LEU A 392 23.25 -20.19 -12.28
N LYS A 393 24.27 -20.94 -11.92
CA LYS A 393 25.10 -21.71 -12.86
C LYS A 393 24.31 -22.81 -13.58
N SER A 394 23.30 -23.34 -12.91
CA SER A 394 22.29 -24.25 -13.49
C SER A 394 20.97 -23.94 -12.85
N LYS A 395 19.86 -24.04 -13.61
CA LYS A 395 18.52 -23.83 -13.06
C LYS A 395 18.20 -24.99 -12.11
N PRO A 396 18.02 -24.75 -10.80
CA PRO A 396 17.61 -25.80 -9.86
C PRO A 396 16.20 -26.31 -10.19
N ALA A 397 15.79 -27.43 -9.63
CA ALA A 397 14.41 -27.89 -9.72
C ALA A 397 13.46 -26.84 -9.11
N LYS A 398 12.23 -26.79 -9.61
CA LYS A 398 11.19 -25.92 -9.02
C LYS A 398 10.99 -26.30 -7.56
N GLY A 399 10.98 -25.28 -6.68
CA GLY A 399 10.83 -25.52 -5.25
C GLY A 399 11.35 -24.41 -4.37
N MET A 400 11.32 -24.64 -3.07
CA MET A 400 11.78 -23.71 -2.05
C MET A 400 13.25 -23.93 -1.75
N TYR A 401 13.98 -22.81 -1.63
CA TYR A 401 15.40 -22.74 -1.33
C TYR A 401 15.67 -21.68 -0.24
N MET A 402 16.88 -21.68 0.30
CA MET A 402 17.31 -20.69 1.29
C MET A 402 18.52 -19.93 0.73
N VAL A 403 18.42 -18.60 0.75
CA VAL A 403 19.57 -17.71 0.50
C VAL A 403 20.09 -17.26 1.86
N LYS A 404 21.36 -17.55 2.14
CA LYS A 404 22.08 -17.11 3.34
C LYS A 404 23.16 -16.11 2.94
N VAL A 405 23.27 -15.02 3.66
CA VAL A 405 24.35 -14.05 3.50
C VAL A 405 25.20 -14.04 4.76
N LEU A 406 26.49 -14.23 4.55
CA LEU A 406 27.49 -14.28 5.63
C LEU A 406 28.46 -13.11 5.48
N ASP A 407 28.95 -12.60 6.60
CA ASP A 407 30.03 -11.62 6.65
C ASP A 407 31.42 -12.26 6.49
N GLU A 408 32.47 -11.44 6.58
CA GLU A 408 33.87 -11.88 6.50
C GLU A 408 34.28 -12.88 7.59
N ASN A 409 33.58 -12.81 8.75
CA ASN A 409 33.79 -13.72 9.89
C ASN A 409 32.95 -15.00 9.78
N LYS A 410 32.28 -15.22 8.65
CA LYS A 410 31.33 -16.32 8.41
C LYS A 410 30.14 -16.32 9.34
N GLN A 411 29.78 -15.17 9.92
CA GLN A 411 28.54 -15.00 10.68
C GLN A 411 27.38 -14.73 9.72
N ILE A 412 26.26 -15.41 9.98
CA ILE A 412 25.04 -15.21 9.16
C ILE A 412 24.45 -13.86 9.50
N LEU A 413 24.38 -12.97 8.51
CA LEU A 413 23.71 -11.68 8.59
C LEU A 413 22.19 -11.82 8.47
N PHE A 414 21.77 -12.59 7.48
CA PHE A 414 20.36 -12.94 7.28
C PHE A 414 20.23 -14.22 6.48
N THR A 415 19.03 -14.78 6.58
CA THR A 415 18.62 -15.93 5.78
C THR A 415 17.22 -15.66 5.24
N GLU A 416 17.01 -15.87 3.94
CA GLU A 416 15.72 -15.65 3.31
C GLU A 416 15.30 -16.85 2.47
N LYS A 417 14.00 -17.19 2.52
CA LYS A 417 13.42 -18.22 1.66
C LYS A 417 13.18 -17.66 0.27
N VAL A 418 13.56 -18.41 -0.74
CA VAL A 418 13.34 -18.06 -2.14
C VAL A 418 12.65 -19.22 -2.85
N MET A 419 11.64 -18.92 -3.64
CA MET A 419 10.98 -19.91 -4.50
C MET A 419 11.57 -19.82 -5.91
N ILE A 420 11.98 -20.94 -6.49
CA ILE A 420 12.43 -21.06 -7.88
C ILE A 420 11.34 -21.77 -8.69
N GLN A 421 10.96 -21.16 -9.83
CA GLN A 421 9.90 -21.63 -10.73
C GLN A 421 10.44 -22.20 -12.05
#